data_1d7a7bd015daa22744b13efd9fa24c93
#
_entry.id   1d7a7bd015daa22744b13efd9fa24c93
#
_cell.length_a   1.000
_cell.length_b   1.000
_cell.length_c   1.000
_cell.angle_alpha   90.00
_cell.angle_beta   90.00
_cell.angle_gamma   90.00
#
_symmetry.space_group_name_H-M   'P 1'
#
loop_
_entity.id
_entity.type
_entity.pdbx_description
1 polymer ?
#
loop_
_entity_poly.entity_id
_entity_poly.type
_entity_poly.pdbx_seq_one_letter_code
_entity_poly.pdbx_strand_id
1 'polypeptide(L)'
;MSLTYYYAPQSTASVTTLVLEELGIPCERVKLDIRKGETKKPEFLKINPNGCVPTIVDEGVAIWESVAITMYLGEKFGEKAKLWPAAGPKRGEAMKWLVWTHVTLGEAVYRWARNTMWAPEDQRNANAAATATKDIGKLLRLLDDALRERPFLTGEYTLADAHVNSFVDWLRHMKIDMDGLELLGAWSKRCSERPAYARAMERENG
;
A
#
# COMPACT_ATOMS: atom_id res chain seq x y z
N MET A 1 -18.85 -15.18 -10.10
CA MET A 1 -17.66 -15.25 -9.22
C MET A 1 -17.61 -13.95 -8.47
N SER A 2 -17.78 -13.98 -7.14
CA SER A 2 -17.84 -12.76 -6.33
C SER A 2 -16.54 -12.63 -5.54
N LEU A 3 -15.71 -11.66 -5.94
CA LEU A 3 -14.59 -11.19 -5.13
C LEU A 3 -15.16 -10.46 -3.91
N THR A 4 -14.81 -10.89 -2.71
CA THR A 4 -15.16 -10.20 -1.45
C THR A 4 -13.92 -9.51 -0.89
N TYR A 5 -14.04 -8.26 -0.47
CA TYR A 5 -12.96 -7.46 0.07
C TYR A 5 -13.31 -6.98 1.49
N TYR A 6 -12.52 -7.44 2.46
CA TYR A 6 -12.61 -7.02 3.87
C TYR A 6 -11.63 -5.89 4.13
N TYR A 7 -12.13 -4.78 4.65
CA TYR A 7 -11.35 -3.56 4.83
C TYR A 7 -11.77 -2.75 6.05
N ALA A 8 -10.92 -1.83 6.43
CA ALA A 8 -11.24 -0.72 7.32
C ALA A 8 -10.67 0.56 6.70
N PRO A 9 -11.43 1.65 6.65
CA PRO A 9 -10.91 2.94 6.18
C PRO A 9 -9.72 3.42 7.02
N GLN A 10 -8.84 4.22 6.40
CA GLN A 10 -7.67 4.80 7.05
C GLN A 10 -6.76 3.75 7.72
N SER A 11 -6.60 2.62 7.07
CA SER A 11 -5.74 1.52 7.51
C SER A 11 -4.82 1.08 6.36
N THR A 12 -4.04 0.04 6.57
CA THR A 12 -3.24 -0.60 5.50
C THR A 12 -4.10 -1.17 4.36
N ALA A 13 -5.43 -1.24 4.54
CA ALA A 13 -6.37 -1.64 3.50
C ALA A 13 -6.54 -0.57 2.40
N SER A 14 -6.22 0.70 2.67
CA SER A 14 -6.33 1.80 1.70
C SER A 14 -5.55 1.52 0.41
N VAL A 15 -4.41 0.85 0.51
CA VAL A 15 -3.63 0.38 -0.65
C VAL A 15 -4.46 -0.53 -1.56
N THR A 16 -5.14 -1.52 -0.97
CA THR A 16 -5.99 -2.46 -1.73
C THR A 16 -7.24 -1.76 -2.28
N THR A 17 -7.81 -0.80 -1.53
CA THR A 17 -8.90 0.05 -2.02
C THR A 17 -8.49 0.74 -3.32
N LEU A 18 -7.32 1.37 -3.36
CA LEU A 18 -6.81 2.06 -4.56
C LEU A 18 -6.57 1.08 -5.71
N VAL A 19 -5.96 -0.08 -5.46
CA VAL A 19 -5.74 -1.12 -6.48
C VAL A 19 -7.05 -1.60 -7.10
N LEU A 20 -8.09 -1.82 -6.30
CA LEU A 20 -9.42 -2.22 -6.78
C LEU A 20 -10.10 -1.11 -7.61
N GLU A 21 -9.94 0.16 -7.21
CA GLU A 21 -10.45 1.30 -7.97
C GLU A 21 -9.71 1.50 -9.31
N GLU A 22 -8.40 1.23 -9.37
CA GLU A 22 -7.62 1.25 -10.61
C GLU A 22 -8.08 0.17 -11.58
N LEU A 23 -8.33 -1.02 -11.08
CA LEU A 23 -8.80 -2.14 -11.89
C LEU A 23 -10.26 -2.00 -12.33
N GLY A 24 -11.07 -1.23 -11.61
CA GLY A 24 -12.49 -1.05 -11.90
C GLY A 24 -13.30 -2.34 -11.83
N ILE A 25 -12.83 -3.35 -11.08
CA ILE A 25 -13.50 -4.64 -10.97
C ILE A 25 -14.58 -4.63 -9.89
N PRO A 26 -15.73 -5.28 -10.12
CA PRO A 26 -16.76 -5.39 -9.11
C PRO A 26 -16.29 -6.30 -7.96
N CYS A 27 -16.52 -5.86 -6.73
CA CYS A 27 -16.30 -6.66 -5.54
C CYS A 27 -17.32 -6.33 -4.45
N GLU A 28 -17.71 -7.33 -3.69
CA GLU A 28 -18.42 -7.11 -2.44
C GLU A 28 -17.46 -6.53 -1.41
N ARG A 29 -17.84 -5.44 -0.75
CA ARG A 29 -17.02 -4.75 0.25
C ARG A 29 -17.59 -4.92 1.64
N VAL A 30 -16.80 -5.51 2.52
CA VAL A 30 -17.17 -5.73 3.93
C VAL A 30 -16.31 -4.83 4.80
N LYS A 31 -16.93 -3.75 5.31
CA LYS A 31 -16.26 -2.81 6.22
C LYS A 31 -16.21 -3.42 7.62
N LEU A 32 -15.02 -3.41 8.23
CA LEU A 32 -14.80 -3.90 9.59
C LEU A 32 -14.39 -2.75 10.51
N ASP A 33 -14.94 -2.71 11.71
CA ASP A 33 -14.53 -1.76 12.74
C ASP A 33 -13.40 -2.36 13.59
N ILE A 34 -12.16 -1.91 13.29
CA ILE A 34 -10.96 -2.37 14.01
C ILE A 34 -11.03 -1.96 15.49
N ARG A 35 -11.60 -0.78 15.79
CA ARG A 35 -11.66 -0.28 17.18
C ARG A 35 -12.62 -1.10 18.03
N LYS A 36 -13.67 -1.67 17.41
CA LYS A 36 -14.59 -2.62 18.06
C LYS A 36 -14.09 -4.06 18.07
N GLY A 37 -12.88 -4.29 17.57
CA GLY A 37 -12.26 -5.62 17.56
C GLY A 37 -12.89 -6.58 16.55
N GLU A 38 -13.55 -6.09 15.51
CA GLU A 38 -14.23 -6.96 14.54
C GLU A 38 -13.28 -7.87 13.77
N THR A 39 -12.03 -7.42 13.56
CA THR A 39 -10.97 -8.25 12.98
C THR A 39 -10.49 -9.38 13.92
N LYS A 40 -10.90 -9.38 15.18
CA LYS A 40 -10.53 -10.40 16.17
C LYS A 40 -11.70 -11.35 16.51
N LYS A 41 -12.86 -11.16 15.89
CA LYS A 41 -14.00 -12.08 16.03
C LYS A 41 -13.71 -13.42 15.37
N PRO A 42 -14.23 -14.53 15.93
CA PRO A 42 -13.98 -15.90 15.39
C PRO A 42 -14.36 -16.06 13.91
N GLU A 43 -15.39 -15.35 13.45
CA GLU A 43 -15.85 -15.39 12.06
C GLU A 43 -14.77 -14.87 11.10
N PHE A 44 -14.15 -13.74 11.44
CA PHE A 44 -13.10 -13.17 10.61
C PHE A 44 -11.77 -13.92 10.77
N LEU A 45 -11.45 -14.41 11.97
CA LEU A 45 -10.22 -15.19 12.19
C LEU A 45 -10.20 -16.52 11.41
N LYS A 46 -11.36 -17.07 11.04
CA LYS A 46 -11.44 -18.22 10.12
C LYS A 46 -11.02 -17.86 8.69
N ILE A 47 -11.18 -16.59 8.30
CA ILE A 47 -10.82 -16.08 6.98
C ILE A 47 -9.35 -15.63 6.98
N ASN A 48 -8.97 -14.82 7.97
CA ASN A 48 -7.58 -14.37 8.15
C ASN A 48 -7.14 -14.60 9.61
N PRO A 49 -6.35 -15.63 9.89
CA PRO A 49 -5.91 -15.95 11.26
C PRO A 49 -5.03 -14.86 11.89
N ASN A 50 -4.45 -13.94 11.09
CA ASN A 50 -3.73 -12.79 11.64
C ASN A 50 -4.69 -11.74 12.23
N GLY A 51 -5.98 -11.79 11.88
CA GLY A 51 -6.98 -10.81 12.32
C GLY A 51 -6.62 -9.39 11.90
N CYS A 52 -6.24 -9.22 10.64
CA CYS A 52 -5.83 -7.95 10.03
C CYS A 52 -6.51 -7.74 8.68
N VAL A 53 -6.66 -6.50 8.28
CA VAL A 53 -7.06 -6.06 6.94
C VAL A 53 -5.85 -5.43 6.23
N PRO A 54 -5.79 -5.46 4.88
CA PRO A 54 -6.77 -5.99 3.93
C PRO A 54 -6.79 -7.51 3.87
N THR A 55 -7.95 -8.04 3.49
CA THR A 55 -8.11 -9.46 3.11
C THR A 55 -9.11 -9.53 1.96
N ILE A 56 -8.84 -10.35 0.95
CA ILE A 56 -9.81 -10.68 -0.09
C ILE A 56 -10.16 -12.16 -0.03
N VAL A 57 -11.37 -12.49 -0.47
CA VAL A 57 -11.77 -13.88 -0.74
C VAL A 57 -12.20 -13.95 -2.19
N ASP A 58 -11.56 -14.82 -2.95
CA ASP A 58 -11.87 -15.04 -4.35
C ASP A 58 -11.93 -16.55 -4.62
N GLU A 59 -13.05 -17.00 -5.20
CA GLU A 59 -13.32 -18.43 -5.46
C GLU A 59 -13.15 -19.31 -4.20
N GLY A 60 -13.50 -18.77 -3.02
CA GLY A 60 -13.39 -19.46 -1.73
C GLY A 60 -11.99 -19.45 -1.10
N VAL A 61 -10.99 -18.86 -1.77
CA VAL A 61 -9.62 -18.73 -1.24
C VAL A 61 -9.43 -17.37 -0.62
N ALA A 62 -9.04 -17.35 0.65
CA ALA A 62 -8.67 -16.12 1.35
C ALA A 62 -7.21 -15.75 1.04
N ILE A 63 -6.99 -14.51 0.61
CA ILE A 63 -5.67 -13.94 0.34
C ILE A 63 -5.53 -12.69 1.21
N TRP A 64 -4.48 -12.64 1.99
CA TRP A 64 -4.11 -11.52 2.85
C TRP A 64 -2.66 -11.10 2.57
N GLU A 65 -2.14 -10.04 3.21
CA GLU A 65 -0.98 -9.23 2.83
C GLU A 65 -1.27 -8.37 1.60
N SER A 66 -1.25 -7.06 1.75
CA SER A 66 -1.57 -6.12 0.67
C SER A 66 -0.69 -6.30 -0.57
N VAL A 67 0.58 -6.70 -0.39
CA VAL A 67 1.51 -7.03 -1.50
C VAL A 67 1.02 -8.25 -2.27
N ALA A 68 0.68 -9.34 -1.57
CA ALA A 68 0.17 -10.55 -2.19
C ALA A 68 -1.15 -10.29 -2.92
N ILE A 69 -2.04 -9.50 -2.31
CA ILE A 69 -3.31 -9.10 -2.92
C ILE A 69 -3.06 -8.30 -4.20
N THR A 70 -2.15 -7.30 -4.17
CA THR A 70 -1.83 -6.50 -5.36
C THR A 70 -1.24 -7.36 -6.47
N MET A 71 -0.33 -8.29 -6.16
CA MET A 71 0.23 -9.22 -7.13
C MET A 71 -0.86 -10.12 -7.72
N TYR A 72 -1.70 -10.73 -6.88
CA TYR A 72 -2.78 -11.59 -7.33
C TYR A 72 -3.76 -10.88 -8.25
N LEU A 73 -4.22 -9.69 -7.86
CA LEU A 73 -5.14 -8.88 -8.67
C LEU A 73 -4.47 -8.41 -9.96
N GLY A 74 -3.17 -8.11 -9.92
CA GLY A 74 -2.37 -7.80 -11.08
C GLY A 74 -2.31 -8.95 -12.07
N GLU A 75 -2.01 -10.17 -11.61
CA GLU A 75 -1.98 -11.39 -12.44
C GLU A 75 -3.36 -11.72 -13.03
N LYS A 76 -4.42 -11.61 -12.23
CA LYS A 76 -5.76 -12.03 -12.65
C LYS A 76 -6.44 -11.00 -13.58
N PHE A 77 -6.26 -9.71 -13.32
CA PHE A 77 -7.03 -8.64 -13.98
C PHE A 77 -6.16 -7.54 -14.61
N GLY A 78 -4.95 -7.33 -14.07
CA GLY A 78 -4.15 -6.15 -14.36
C GLY A 78 -3.50 -6.17 -15.73
N GLU A 79 -3.12 -7.32 -16.28
CA GLU A 79 -2.52 -7.44 -17.60
C GLU A 79 -3.51 -7.00 -18.70
N LYS A 80 -4.76 -7.47 -18.61
CA LYS A 80 -5.85 -7.06 -19.53
C LYS A 80 -6.18 -5.57 -19.42
N ALA A 81 -6.09 -5.02 -18.22
CA ALA A 81 -6.30 -3.59 -17.95
C ALA A 81 -5.08 -2.72 -18.32
N LYS A 82 -3.96 -3.30 -18.75
CA LYS A 82 -2.66 -2.64 -18.98
C LYS A 82 -2.10 -1.95 -17.73
N LEU A 83 -2.41 -2.49 -16.56
CA LEU A 83 -1.95 -2.01 -15.24
C LEU A 83 -0.98 -2.99 -14.58
N TRP A 84 -0.66 -4.09 -15.24
CA TRP A 84 0.31 -5.09 -14.78
C TRP A 84 1.16 -5.55 -15.96
N PRO A 85 2.49 -5.56 -15.86
CA PRO A 85 3.33 -5.96 -16.98
C PRO A 85 3.15 -7.44 -17.34
N ALA A 86 3.29 -7.78 -18.62
CA ALA A 86 3.36 -9.16 -19.07
C ALA A 86 4.52 -9.91 -18.39
N ALA A 87 4.45 -11.25 -18.35
CA ALA A 87 5.49 -12.07 -17.72
C ALA A 87 6.88 -11.74 -18.31
N GLY A 88 7.83 -11.47 -17.42
CA GLY A 88 9.19 -11.08 -17.81
C GLY A 88 9.82 -10.08 -16.86
N PRO A 89 10.97 -9.46 -17.24
CA PRO A 89 11.74 -8.58 -16.36
C PRO A 89 10.97 -7.39 -15.82
N LYS A 90 10.09 -6.76 -16.60
CA LYS A 90 9.27 -5.63 -16.15
C LYS A 90 8.28 -6.03 -15.04
N ARG A 91 7.70 -7.25 -15.12
CA ARG A 91 6.87 -7.79 -14.04
C ARG A 91 7.69 -8.01 -12.77
N GLY A 92 8.90 -8.56 -12.93
CA GLY A 92 9.84 -8.70 -11.80
C GLY A 92 10.19 -7.35 -11.18
N GLU A 93 10.32 -6.30 -11.98
CA GLU A 93 10.56 -4.94 -11.50
C GLU A 93 9.36 -4.38 -10.72
N ALA A 94 8.14 -4.59 -11.18
CA ALA A 94 6.92 -4.23 -10.44
C ALA A 94 6.85 -4.96 -9.10
N MET A 95 7.06 -6.27 -9.09
CA MET A 95 7.10 -7.08 -7.86
C MET A 95 8.21 -6.64 -6.90
N LYS A 96 9.39 -6.30 -7.42
CA LYS A 96 10.50 -5.75 -6.62
C LYS A 96 10.06 -4.52 -5.83
N TRP A 97 9.38 -3.57 -6.47
CA TRP A 97 8.94 -2.35 -5.80
C TRP A 97 7.87 -2.60 -4.75
N LEU A 98 6.94 -3.53 -5.01
CA LEU A 98 5.95 -3.95 -4.02
C LEU A 98 6.61 -4.55 -2.77
N VAL A 99 7.51 -5.51 -2.96
CA VAL A 99 8.22 -6.17 -1.86
C VAL A 99 9.12 -5.17 -1.13
N TRP A 100 9.88 -4.34 -1.86
CA TRP A 100 10.75 -3.33 -1.28
C TRP A 100 9.98 -2.35 -0.38
N THR A 101 8.78 -1.94 -0.80
CA THR A 101 7.96 -1.01 -0.01
C THR A 101 7.58 -1.60 1.34
N HIS A 102 7.27 -2.89 1.43
CA HIS A 102 6.85 -3.50 2.68
C HIS A 102 8.00 -4.07 3.52
N VAL A 103 9.01 -4.66 2.87
CA VAL A 103 10.12 -5.29 3.58
C VAL A 103 11.20 -4.27 3.95
N THR A 104 11.60 -3.40 3.02
CA THR A 104 12.72 -2.49 3.24
C THR A 104 12.26 -1.15 3.81
N LEU A 105 11.37 -0.44 3.11
CA LEU A 105 10.83 0.83 3.59
C LEU A 105 9.89 0.61 4.78
N GLY A 106 9.04 -0.40 4.72
CA GLY A 106 8.06 -0.72 5.75
C GLY A 106 8.70 -1.08 7.09
N GLU A 107 9.86 -1.74 7.11
CA GLU A 107 10.61 -2.01 8.33
C GLU A 107 11.07 -0.72 9.02
N ALA A 108 11.65 0.21 8.26
CA ALA A 108 12.08 1.51 8.79
C ALA A 108 10.88 2.32 9.31
N VAL A 109 9.77 2.30 8.56
CA VAL A 109 8.52 2.96 8.95
C VAL A 109 7.91 2.32 10.19
N TYR A 110 7.92 1.00 10.31
CA TYR A 110 7.45 0.30 11.51
C TYR A 110 8.26 0.72 12.75
N ARG A 111 9.59 0.76 12.65
CA ARG A 111 10.46 1.24 13.74
C ARG A 111 10.14 2.67 14.14
N TRP A 112 9.94 3.54 13.13
CA TRP A 112 9.55 4.93 13.37
C TRP A 112 8.20 5.02 14.06
N ALA A 113 7.17 4.41 13.50
CA ALA A 113 5.81 4.48 14.03
C ALA A 113 5.67 3.87 15.41
N ARG A 114 6.37 2.76 15.68
CA ARG A 114 6.41 2.15 17.01
C ARG A 114 6.96 3.13 18.05
N ASN A 115 8.00 3.88 17.72
CA ASN A 115 8.68 4.77 18.66
C ASN A 115 8.14 6.20 18.71
N THR A 116 7.15 6.52 17.86
CA THR A 116 6.51 7.85 17.83
C THR A 116 5.04 7.82 18.19
N MET A 117 4.30 6.77 17.81
CA MET A 117 2.84 6.78 17.94
C MET A 117 2.20 5.46 18.41
N TRP A 118 2.72 4.28 18.03
CA TRP A 118 2.01 3.02 18.27
C TRP A 118 2.29 2.41 19.64
N ALA A 119 3.51 2.49 20.15
CA ALA A 119 3.81 2.02 21.49
C ALA A 119 3.30 3.02 22.55
N PRO A 120 2.99 2.56 23.78
CA PRO A 120 2.81 3.44 24.93
C PRO A 120 4.00 4.39 25.08
N GLU A 121 3.74 5.60 25.59
CA GLU A 121 4.76 6.67 25.62
C GLU A 121 6.01 6.28 26.40
N ASP A 122 5.85 5.58 27.52
CA ASP A 122 6.92 5.06 28.36
C ASP A 122 7.78 3.96 27.69
N GLN A 123 7.31 3.39 26.61
CA GLN A 123 8.02 2.37 25.82
C GLN A 123 8.65 2.93 24.52
N ARG A 124 8.48 4.22 24.25
CA ARG A 124 9.04 4.87 23.06
C ARG A 124 10.49 5.23 23.26
N ASN A 125 11.29 5.06 22.22
CA ASN A 125 12.71 5.41 22.21
C ASN A 125 13.00 6.49 21.17
N ALA A 126 13.29 7.70 21.61
CA ALA A 126 13.54 8.85 20.75
C ALA A 126 14.76 8.65 19.81
N ASN A 127 15.81 7.97 20.28
CA ASN A 127 16.99 7.69 19.44
C ASN A 127 16.66 6.67 18.33
N ALA A 128 15.86 5.65 18.66
CA ALA A 128 15.38 4.70 17.66
C ALA A 128 14.47 5.37 16.62
N ALA A 129 13.57 6.28 17.07
CA ALA A 129 12.74 7.10 16.18
C ALA A 129 13.60 7.96 15.24
N ALA A 130 14.58 8.69 15.77
CA ALA A 130 15.47 9.54 14.98
C ALA A 130 16.29 8.74 13.96
N THR A 131 16.79 7.56 14.35
CA THR A 131 17.50 6.66 13.42
C THR A 131 16.59 6.18 12.33
N ALA A 132 15.38 5.74 12.65
CA ALA A 132 14.40 5.29 11.67
C ALA A 132 13.98 6.42 10.71
N THR A 133 13.83 7.67 11.19
CA THR A 133 13.58 8.84 10.33
C THR A 133 14.69 9.03 9.30
N LYS A 134 15.95 8.91 9.70
CA LYS A 134 17.11 9.01 8.79
C LYS A 134 17.10 7.88 7.75
N ASP A 135 16.76 6.66 8.18
CA ASP A 135 16.69 5.52 7.27
C ASP A 135 15.55 5.69 6.25
N ILE A 136 14.37 6.15 6.69
CA ILE A 136 13.25 6.50 5.79
C ILE A 136 13.71 7.53 4.76
N GLY A 137 14.37 8.61 5.18
CA GLY A 137 14.86 9.65 4.27
C GLY A 137 15.83 9.11 3.22
N LYS A 138 16.75 8.18 3.58
CA LYS A 138 17.64 7.52 2.62
C LYS A 138 16.87 6.66 1.61
N LEU A 139 15.86 5.93 2.09
CA LEU A 139 15.05 5.05 1.24
C LEU A 139 14.15 5.85 0.30
N LEU A 140 13.57 6.97 0.76
CA LEU A 140 12.82 7.88 -0.11
C LEU A 140 13.71 8.51 -1.18
N ARG A 141 14.97 8.83 -0.86
CA ARG A 141 15.95 9.33 -1.85
C ARG A 141 16.29 8.26 -2.90
N LEU A 142 16.43 6.99 -2.48
CA LEU A 142 16.60 5.88 -3.43
C LEU A 142 15.39 5.77 -4.39
N LEU A 143 14.18 5.97 -3.88
CA LEU A 143 12.97 5.96 -4.70
C LEU A 143 12.93 7.18 -5.65
N ASP A 144 13.30 8.37 -5.18
CA ASP A 144 13.43 9.58 -5.99
C ASP A 144 14.42 9.37 -7.14
N ASP A 145 15.62 8.85 -6.84
CA ASP A 145 16.66 8.57 -7.84
C ASP A 145 16.20 7.53 -8.89
N ALA A 146 15.40 6.55 -8.50
CA ALA A 146 14.86 5.55 -9.42
C ALA A 146 13.89 6.14 -10.45
N LEU A 147 13.35 7.31 -10.20
CA LEU A 147 12.42 8.04 -11.08
C LEU A 147 13.13 9.02 -12.04
N ARG A 148 14.45 9.11 -12.00
CA ARG A 148 15.23 10.12 -12.74
C ARG A 148 14.99 10.11 -14.26
N GLU A 149 14.87 8.93 -14.85
CA GLU A 149 14.76 8.77 -16.31
C GLU A 149 13.41 8.20 -16.74
N ARG A 150 12.46 8.14 -15.84
CA ARG A 150 11.17 7.50 -16.12
C ARG A 150 10.02 8.16 -15.33
N PRO A 151 8.85 8.28 -15.95
CA PRO A 151 7.69 8.89 -15.28
C PRO A 151 7.08 8.01 -14.19
N PHE A 152 7.27 6.67 -14.26
CA PHE A 152 6.71 5.67 -13.35
C PHE A 152 7.73 4.56 -13.05
N LEU A 153 7.51 3.78 -12.00
CA LEU A 153 8.45 2.81 -11.45
C LEU A 153 8.92 1.74 -12.46
N THR A 154 8.08 1.39 -13.43
CA THR A 154 8.40 0.44 -14.51
C THR A 154 8.42 1.08 -15.91
N GLY A 155 8.47 2.43 -15.95
CA GLY A 155 8.39 3.24 -17.17
C GLY A 155 6.95 3.65 -17.51
N GLU A 156 5.99 2.76 -17.40
CA GLU A 156 4.56 3.01 -17.53
C GLU A 156 3.88 2.84 -16.18
N TYR A 157 2.72 3.49 -16.00
CA TYR A 157 1.94 3.36 -14.77
C TYR A 157 1.42 1.93 -14.58
N THR A 158 1.61 1.39 -13.38
CA THR A 158 1.19 0.06 -13.00
C THR A 158 0.57 0.05 -11.60
N LEU A 159 0.01 -1.09 -11.20
CA LEU A 159 -0.46 -1.29 -9.82
C LEU A 159 0.67 -1.17 -8.79
N ALA A 160 1.94 -1.33 -9.20
CA ALA A 160 3.06 -1.05 -8.33
C ALA A 160 3.15 0.44 -7.98
N ASP A 161 2.90 1.34 -8.95
CA ASP A 161 2.85 2.78 -8.68
C ASP A 161 1.69 3.14 -7.75
N ALA A 162 0.50 2.58 -7.97
CA ALA A 162 -0.65 2.77 -7.08
C ALA A 162 -0.32 2.36 -5.65
N HIS A 163 0.25 1.19 -5.48
CA HIS A 163 0.59 0.61 -4.19
C HIS A 163 1.65 1.43 -3.45
N VAL A 164 2.78 1.72 -4.13
CA VAL A 164 3.89 2.48 -3.53
C VAL A 164 3.48 3.91 -3.22
N ASN A 165 2.71 4.55 -4.13
CA ASN A 165 2.22 5.91 -3.89
C ASN A 165 1.29 6.00 -2.68
N SER A 166 0.40 5.03 -2.47
CA SER A 166 -0.45 4.99 -1.28
C SER A 166 0.37 5.00 0.01
N PHE A 167 1.52 4.31 0.00
CA PHE A 167 2.44 4.29 1.13
C PHE A 167 3.18 5.63 1.31
N VAL A 168 3.64 6.24 0.22
CA VAL A 168 4.30 7.56 0.22
C VAL A 168 3.34 8.65 0.68
N ASP A 169 2.08 8.61 0.24
CA ASP A 169 1.05 9.56 0.69
C ASP A 169 0.76 9.46 2.18
N TRP A 170 0.74 8.24 2.72
CA TRP A 170 0.61 8.06 4.16
C TRP A 170 1.80 8.67 4.90
N LEU A 171 3.04 8.47 4.42
CA LEU A 171 4.24 9.09 5.01
C LEU A 171 4.16 10.63 4.97
N ARG A 172 3.67 11.19 3.87
CA ARG A 172 3.45 12.64 3.74
C ARG A 172 2.41 13.14 4.74
N HIS A 173 1.31 12.40 4.91
CA HIS A 173 0.29 12.70 5.91
C HIS A 173 0.87 12.66 7.34
N MET A 174 1.79 11.76 7.60
CA MET A 174 2.55 11.67 8.86
C MET A 174 3.64 12.74 8.99
N LYS A 175 3.75 13.69 8.02
CA LYS A 175 4.72 14.79 8.02
C LYS A 175 6.18 14.31 8.01
N ILE A 176 6.45 13.18 7.40
CA ILE A 176 7.81 12.77 7.08
C ILE A 176 8.38 13.78 6.08
N ASP A 177 9.57 14.29 6.38
CA ASP A 177 10.27 15.25 5.53
C ASP A 177 10.62 14.63 4.16
N MET A 178 10.18 15.30 3.09
CA MET A 178 10.42 14.93 1.69
C MET A 178 11.03 16.11 0.90
N ASP A 179 11.58 17.10 1.58
CA ASP A 179 12.20 18.25 0.93
C ASP A 179 13.39 17.81 0.08
N GLY A 180 13.50 18.39 -1.13
CA GLY A 180 14.52 18.04 -2.11
C GLY A 180 14.32 16.67 -2.81
N LEU A 181 13.14 16.06 -2.69
CA LEU A 181 12.73 14.85 -3.42
C LEU A 181 11.74 15.22 -4.53
N GLU A 182 12.23 15.97 -5.52
CA GLU A 182 11.38 16.60 -6.54
C GLU A 182 10.77 15.58 -7.51
N LEU A 183 11.54 14.54 -7.88
CA LEU A 183 11.07 13.48 -8.78
C LEU A 183 10.01 12.63 -8.11
N LEU A 184 10.19 12.31 -6.83
CA LEU A 184 9.21 11.62 -6.01
C LEU A 184 7.91 12.44 -5.88
N GLY A 185 8.03 13.75 -5.63
CA GLY A 185 6.89 14.66 -5.57
C GLY A 185 6.11 14.71 -6.88
N ALA A 186 6.82 14.86 -8.01
CA ALA A 186 6.22 14.89 -9.34
C ALA A 186 5.56 13.55 -9.73
N TRP A 187 6.17 12.42 -9.39
CA TRP A 187 5.60 11.09 -9.60
C TRP A 187 4.35 10.87 -8.74
N SER A 188 4.42 11.17 -7.46
CA SER A 188 3.28 11.03 -6.55
C SER A 188 2.09 11.87 -7.02
N LYS A 189 2.34 13.11 -7.48
CA LYS A 189 1.31 13.95 -8.09
C LYS A 189 0.64 13.27 -9.28
N ARG A 190 1.43 12.73 -10.23
CA ARG A 190 0.88 11.99 -11.40
C ARG A 190 0.02 10.80 -10.98
N CYS A 191 0.42 10.08 -9.93
CA CYS A 191 -0.38 8.97 -9.38
C CYS A 191 -1.70 9.47 -8.78
N SER A 192 -1.65 10.57 -8.02
CA SER A 192 -2.82 11.12 -7.31
C SER A 192 -3.80 11.88 -8.22
N GLU A 193 -3.38 12.33 -9.40
CA GLU A 193 -4.26 12.94 -10.41
C GLU A 193 -5.11 11.92 -11.17
N ARG A 194 -4.92 10.62 -10.94
CA ARG A 194 -5.71 9.57 -11.60
C ARG A 194 -7.13 9.51 -11.02
N PRO A 195 -8.16 9.30 -11.88
CA PRO A 195 -9.55 9.25 -11.41
C PRO A 195 -9.81 8.15 -10.35
N ALA A 196 -9.06 7.05 -10.41
CA ALA A 196 -9.18 5.98 -9.43
C ALA A 196 -8.71 6.41 -8.03
N TYR A 197 -7.73 7.30 -7.95
CA TYR A 197 -7.27 7.85 -6.68
C TYR A 197 -8.37 8.67 -5.99
N ALA A 198 -9.07 9.55 -6.72
CA ALA A 198 -10.17 10.31 -6.17
C ALA A 198 -11.29 9.39 -5.63
N ARG A 199 -11.69 8.37 -6.40
CA ARG A 199 -12.69 7.38 -5.94
C ARG A 199 -12.22 6.61 -4.70
N ALA A 200 -10.95 6.26 -4.63
CA ALA A 200 -10.40 5.58 -3.45
C ALA A 200 -10.48 6.50 -2.21
N MET A 201 -10.12 7.78 -2.34
CA MET A 201 -10.20 8.76 -1.25
C MET A 201 -11.62 9.01 -0.77
N GLU A 202 -12.60 9.05 -1.67
CA GLU A 202 -14.02 9.13 -1.30
C GLU A 202 -14.43 7.95 -0.40
N ARG A 203 -13.98 6.73 -0.72
CA ARG A 203 -14.26 5.53 0.08
C ARG A 203 -13.56 5.50 1.44
N GLU A 204 -12.39 6.12 1.54
CA GLU A 204 -11.65 6.21 2.79
C GLU A 204 -12.27 7.22 3.76
N ASN A 205 -13.05 8.18 3.26
CA ASN A 205 -13.67 9.26 4.03
C ASN A 205 -15.17 8.99 4.35
N GLY A 206 -15.80 7.99 3.72
CA GLY A 206 -17.19 7.57 3.94
C GLY A 206 -17.27 6.33 4.84
#